data_3a9231b43ef9f34221f2365b1b38e1a0
#
_entry.id   3a9231b43ef9f34221f2365b1b38e1a0
#
_cell.length_a   1.000
_cell.length_b   1.000
_cell.length_c   1.000
_cell.angle_alpha   90.00
_cell.angle_beta   90.00
_cell.angle_gamma   90.00
#
_symmetry.space_group_name_H-M   'P 1'
#
loop_
_entity.id
_entity.type
_entity.pdbx_description
1 polymer ?
#
loop_
_entity_poly.entity_id
_entity_poly.type
_entity_poly.pdbx_seq_one_letter_code
_entity_poly.pdbx_strand_id
1 'polypeptide(L)'
;METGSLQGTRITRGFERERPTPRHASACPVEEIAAMLGHRWTALVLWHLSTGSKRFGELQRCLPGVTRKVLAERLATLIDHGVVTRSQAASFPRQVTYQLSGRGRGLVSILDQIEDWARQPH
;
A
#
# COMPACT_ATOMS: atom_id res chain seq x y z
N MET A 1 36.55 3.98 6.76
CA MET A 1 36.62 3.70 6.75
C MET A 1 36.73 3.75 7.10
N GLU A 2 36.11 4.13 7.07
CA GLU A 2 36.02 3.98 7.23
C GLU A 2 35.88 4.28 7.34
N THR A 3 35.81 4.70 7.39
CA THR A 3 35.62 4.81 7.40
C THR A 3 35.28 5.07 7.51
N GLY A 4 34.82 5.51 7.74
CA GLY A 4 34.54 5.47 7.59
C GLY A 4 34.00 5.73 7.73
N SER A 5 33.92 5.96 7.74
CA SER A 5 33.60 5.90 7.74
C SER A 5 33.11 6.13 7.88
N LEU A 6 32.78 6.36 7.85
CA LEU A 6 32.37 6.21 7.84
C LEU A 6 32.04 6.36 7.97
N GLN A 7 31.79 6.60 7.94
CA GLN A 7 31.49 6.35 7.84
C GLN A 7 30.97 6.55 7.91
N GLY A 8 30.78 7.03 8.25
CA GLY A 8 30.35 6.87 8.02
C GLY A 8 29.61 7.16 8.21
N THR A 9 29.51 7.34 8.14
CA THR A 9 28.85 7.30 8.14
C THR A 9 28.21 7.68 8.23
N ARG A 10 27.73 7.79 8.34
CA ARG A 10 27.15 7.94 8.13
C ARG A 10 26.21 8.57 8.11
N ILE A 11 25.56 8.84 7.70
CA ILE A 11 24.85 9.25 7.67
C ILE A 11 23.97 9.40 8.10
N THR A 12 23.57 9.46 8.22
CA THR A 12 22.97 9.32 8.55
C THR A 12 22.45 9.20 9.26
N ARG A 13 22.17 9.59 9.32
CA ARG A 13 21.84 9.09 10.02
C ARG A 13 20.81 8.39 10.53
N GLY A 14 20.06 8.69 11.08
CA GLY A 14 19.11 7.73 11.44
C GLY A 14 19.08 6.58 10.48
N PHE A 15 19.55 6.84 9.41
CA PHE A 15 19.66 5.85 8.39
C PHE A 15 20.74 4.83 8.64
N GLU A 16 21.54 5.12 9.62
CA GLU A 16 22.62 4.23 9.99
C GLU A 16 22.15 3.04 10.77
N ARG A 17 20.90 3.02 11.20
CA ARG A 17 20.43 1.86 11.92
C ARG A 17 20.46 0.64 11.03
N GLU A 18 20.66 -0.49 11.65
CA GLU A 18 20.75 -1.74 10.93
C GLU A 18 19.46 -2.08 10.23
N ARG A 19 19.58 -2.58 9.04
CA ARG A 19 18.44 -3.07 8.29
C ARG A 19 18.41 -4.58 8.33
N PRO A 20 17.20 -5.15 8.23
CA PRO A 20 17.12 -6.61 8.08
C PRO A 20 17.87 -7.04 6.83
N THR A 21 18.52 -8.15 6.93
CA THR A 21 19.26 -8.68 5.77
C THR A 21 18.28 -9.26 4.75
N PRO A 22 18.60 -9.15 3.48
CA PRO A 22 17.69 -9.66 2.45
C PRO A 22 17.40 -11.15 2.53
N ARG A 23 18.29 -11.94 3.11
CA ARG A 23 18.06 -13.37 3.19
C ARG A 23 16.87 -13.74 4.07
N HIS A 24 16.38 -12.78 4.86
CA HIS A 24 15.20 -12.99 5.70
C HIS A 24 14.05 -12.18 5.16
N ALA A 25 13.67 -12.45 3.92
CA ALA A 25 12.64 -11.68 3.25
C ALA A 25 11.34 -11.63 4.03
N SER A 26 10.99 -12.73 4.71
CA SER A 26 9.75 -12.77 5.48
C SER A 26 9.79 -11.83 6.68
N ALA A 27 10.98 -11.43 7.11
CA ALA A 27 11.12 -10.48 8.23
C ALA A 27 11.33 -9.05 7.75
N CYS A 28 11.38 -8.82 6.45
CA CYS A 28 11.63 -7.48 5.91
C CYS A 28 10.31 -6.81 5.57
N PRO A 29 9.97 -5.69 6.25
CA PRO A 29 8.71 -5.01 5.97
C PRO A 29 8.57 -4.57 4.52
N VAL A 30 9.66 -4.21 3.87
CA VAL A 30 9.61 -3.78 2.48
C VAL A 30 9.22 -4.94 1.58
N GLU A 31 9.78 -6.12 1.83
CA GLU A 31 9.45 -7.30 1.03
C GLU A 31 7.98 -7.68 1.18
N GLU A 32 7.48 -7.59 2.39
CA GLU A 32 6.08 -7.91 2.65
C GLU A 32 5.15 -6.95 1.91
N ILE A 33 5.43 -5.67 1.97
CA ILE A 33 4.60 -4.67 1.30
C ILE A 33 4.75 -4.79 -0.21
N ALA A 34 5.96 -5.04 -0.71
CA ALA A 34 6.16 -5.21 -2.13
C ALA A 34 5.38 -6.41 -2.66
N ALA A 35 5.36 -7.51 -1.90
CA ALA A 35 4.59 -8.69 -2.30
C ALA A 35 3.09 -8.36 -2.37
N MET A 36 2.58 -7.62 -1.39
CA MET A 36 1.18 -7.21 -1.40
C MET A 36 0.88 -6.34 -2.61
N LEU A 37 1.71 -5.34 -2.87
CA LEU A 37 1.49 -4.42 -3.97
C LEU A 37 1.69 -5.05 -5.33
N GLY A 38 2.42 -6.17 -5.38
CA GLY A 38 2.67 -6.88 -6.62
C GLY A 38 1.47 -7.65 -7.16
N HIS A 39 0.45 -7.86 -6.35
CA HIS A 39 -0.76 -8.50 -6.83
C HIS A 39 -1.53 -7.58 -7.75
N ARG A 40 -2.07 -8.15 -8.83
CA ARG A 40 -2.83 -7.37 -9.78
C ARG A 40 -3.99 -6.68 -9.08
N TRP A 41 -4.26 -5.46 -9.49
CA TRP A 41 -5.36 -4.60 -9.03
C TRP A 41 -5.11 -3.89 -7.71
N THR A 42 -4.13 -4.31 -6.89
CA THR A 42 -3.97 -3.76 -5.55
C THR A 42 -3.68 -2.27 -5.57
N ALA A 43 -2.69 -1.85 -6.37
CA ALA A 43 -2.34 -0.43 -6.43
C ALA A 43 -3.49 0.39 -6.98
N LEU A 44 -4.22 -0.16 -7.96
CA LEU A 44 -5.36 0.54 -8.53
C LEU A 44 -6.51 0.71 -7.53
N VAL A 45 -6.75 -0.31 -6.71
CA VAL A 45 -7.74 -0.19 -5.64
C VAL A 45 -7.37 0.96 -4.71
N LEU A 46 -6.12 1.00 -4.29
CA LEU A 46 -5.65 2.07 -3.41
C LEU A 46 -5.80 3.43 -4.06
N TRP A 47 -5.45 3.52 -5.33
CA TRP A 47 -5.55 4.78 -6.05
C TRP A 47 -7.00 5.25 -6.13
N HIS A 48 -7.91 4.36 -6.47
CA HIS A 48 -9.32 4.75 -6.54
C HIS A 48 -9.88 5.15 -5.18
N LEU A 49 -9.46 4.48 -4.12
CA LEU A 49 -9.90 4.85 -2.78
C LEU A 49 -9.29 6.17 -2.31
N SER A 50 -8.20 6.61 -2.93
CA SER A 50 -7.60 7.90 -2.59
C SER A 50 -8.51 9.07 -3.00
N THR A 51 -9.43 8.83 -3.91
CA THR A 51 -10.38 9.86 -4.33
C THR A 51 -11.63 9.93 -3.45
N GLY A 52 -11.76 9.01 -2.49
CA GLY A 52 -12.90 9.00 -1.57
C GLY A 52 -13.34 7.59 -1.29
N SER A 53 -14.20 7.45 -0.28
CA SER A 53 -14.74 6.14 0.05
C SER A 53 -15.62 5.61 -1.08
N LYS A 54 -15.68 4.30 -1.22
CA LYS A 54 -16.46 3.67 -2.28
C LYS A 54 -17.11 2.39 -1.79
N ARG A 55 -18.24 2.09 -2.37
CA ARG A 55 -18.89 0.80 -2.18
C ARG A 55 -18.23 -0.24 -3.08
N PHE A 56 -18.43 -1.49 -2.74
CA PHE A 56 -17.84 -2.60 -3.49
C PHE A 56 -18.16 -2.49 -4.99
N GLY A 57 -19.44 -2.29 -5.31
CA GLY A 57 -19.84 -2.21 -6.72
C GLY A 57 -19.22 -1.04 -7.45
N GLU A 58 -19.02 0.08 -6.73
CA GLU A 58 -18.37 1.24 -7.34
C GLU A 58 -16.91 0.93 -7.68
N LEU A 59 -16.21 0.26 -6.75
CA LEU A 59 -14.84 -0.15 -7.01
C LEU A 59 -14.79 -1.11 -8.20
N GLN A 60 -15.70 -2.06 -8.25
CA GLN A 60 -15.70 -3.02 -9.34
C GLN A 60 -15.90 -2.34 -10.69
N ARG A 61 -16.74 -1.33 -10.74
CA ARG A 61 -16.94 -0.57 -11.97
C ARG A 61 -15.71 0.24 -12.37
N CYS A 62 -14.91 0.66 -11.37
CA CYS A 62 -13.68 1.38 -11.66
C CYS A 62 -12.57 0.49 -12.21
N LEU A 63 -12.71 -0.82 -12.11
CA LEU A 63 -11.65 -1.77 -12.43
C LEU A 63 -12.16 -2.77 -13.46
N PRO A 64 -12.28 -2.36 -14.73
CA PRO A 64 -12.82 -3.27 -15.76
C PRO A 64 -12.02 -4.55 -15.84
N GLY A 65 -12.71 -5.67 -15.78
CA GLY A 65 -12.06 -6.97 -15.84
C GLY A 65 -11.81 -7.62 -14.49
N VAL A 66 -11.94 -6.89 -13.40
CA VAL A 66 -11.77 -7.50 -12.08
C VAL A 66 -13.01 -8.32 -11.74
N THR A 67 -12.80 -9.51 -11.20
CA THR A 67 -13.91 -10.34 -10.73
C THR A 67 -14.26 -9.98 -9.29
N ARG A 68 -15.48 -10.30 -8.89
CA ARG A 68 -15.88 -10.07 -7.49
C ARG A 68 -14.96 -10.79 -6.53
N LYS A 69 -14.60 -12.02 -6.87
CA LYS A 69 -13.73 -12.82 -6.00
C LYS A 69 -12.39 -12.16 -5.82
N VAL A 70 -11.76 -11.72 -6.89
CA VAL A 70 -10.44 -11.11 -6.81
C VAL A 70 -10.51 -9.79 -6.07
N LEU A 71 -11.52 -8.95 -6.36
CA LEU A 71 -11.64 -7.68 -5.65
C LEU A 71 -11.84 -7.91 -4.15
N ALA A 72 -12.67 -8.88 -3.78
CA ALA A 72 -12.86 -9.19 -2.37
C ALA A 72 -11.57 -9.63 -1.71
N GLU A 73 -10.77 -10.44 -2.41
CA GLU A 73 -9.48 -10.88 -1.87
C GLU A 73 -8.51 -9.70 -1.70
N ARG A 74 -8.47 -8.80 -2.67
CA ARG A 74 -7.59 -7.63 -2.57
C ARG A 74 -7.98 -6.74 -1.41
N LEU A 75 -9.29 -6.50 -1.25
CA LEU A 75 -9.77 -5.68 -0.15
C LEU A 75 -9.48 -6.33 1.20
N ALA A 76 -9.67 -7.64 1.32
CA ALA A 76 -9.38 -8.34 2.56
C ALA A 76 -7.91 -8.20 2.93
N THR A 77 -7.01 -8.35 1.97
CA THR A 77 -5.58 -8.20 2.22
C THR A 77 -5.24 -6.79 2.65
N LEU A 78 -5.83 -5.79 1.99
CA LEU A 78 -5.57 -4.39 2.34
C LEU A 78 -6.10 -4.06 3.73
N ILE A 79 -7.22 -4.64 4.12
CA ILE A 79 -7.76 -4.46 5.47
C ILE A 79 -6.82 -5.10 6.49
N ASP A 80 -6.33 -6.30 6.18
CA ASP A 80 -5.39 -6.99 7.07
C ASP A 80 -4.12 -6.18 7.30
N HIS A 81 -3.66 -5.47 6.28
CA HIS A 81 -2.48 -4.62 6.40
C HIS A 81 -2.80 -3.26 7.03
N GLY A 82 -4.06 -3.02 7.37
CA GLY A 82 -4.44 -1.79 8.04
C GLY A 82 -4.45 -0.55 7.15
N VAL A 83 -4.42 -0.73 5.83
CA VAL A 83 -4.40 0.41 4.92
C VAL A 83 -5.78 0.76 4.39
N VAL A 84 -6.75 -0.14 4.52
CA VAL A 84 -8.15 0.09 4.14
C VAL A 84 -9.03 -0.25 5.33
N THR A 85 -10.08 0.53 5.53
CA THR A 85 -11.08 0.22 6.53
C THR A 85 -12.42 -0.01 5.85
N ARG A 86 -13.23 -0.86 6.46
CA ARG A 86 -14.56 -1.19 5.99
C ARG A 86 -15.54 -0.63 7.01
N SER A 87 -16.50 0.15 6.53
CA SER A 87 -17.51 0.75 7.37
C SER A 87 -18.90 0.29 6.94
N GLN A 88 -19.79 0.15 7.90
CA GLN A 88 -21.16 -0.18 7.62
C GLN A 88 -22.07 0.84 8.28
N ALA A 89 -23.06 1.33 7.54
CA ALA A 89 -24.01 2.29 8.08
C ALA A 89 -24.77 1.67 9.24
N ALA A 90 -25.05 2.47 10.27
CA ALA A 90 -25.76 1.99 11.45
C ALA A 90 -27.24 1.76 11.17
N SER A 91 -27.83 2.55 10.26
CA SER A 91 -29.26 2.47 9.96
C SER A 91 -29.46 1.83 8.59
N PHE A 92 -30.67 1.33 8.41
CA PHE A 92 -31.05 0.72 7.14
C PHE A 92 -31.30 1.78 6.07
N PRO A 93 -30.88 1.57 4.79
CA PRO A 93 -30.13 0.40 4.32
C PRO A 93 -28.69 0.45 4.81
N ARG A 94 -28.17 -0.71 5.17
CA ARG A 94 -26.83 -0.83 5.75
C ARG A 94 -25.82 -0.88 4.63
N GLN A 95 -25.43 0.27 4.16
CA GLN A 95 -24.43 0.35 3.10
C GLN A 95 -23.03 0.13 3.67
N VAL A 96 -22.25 -0.66 2.94
CA VAL A 96 -20.87 -0.94 3.29
C VAL A 96 -19.99 -0.13 2.37
N THR A 97 -19.05 0.60 2.95
CA THR A 97 -18.09 1.37 2.18
C THR A 97 -16.68 1.02 2.59
N TYR A 98 -15.75 1.24 1.69
CA TYR A 98 -14.33 1.04 1.92
C TYR A 98 -13.63 2.36 1.77
N GLN A 99 -12.63 2.61 2.60
CA GLN A 99 -11.89 3.85 2.54
C GLN A 99 -10.47 3.63 3.03
N LEU A 100 -9.59 4.52 2.64
CA LEU A 100 -8.22 4.48 3.13
C LEU A 100 -8.19 4.86 4.60
N SER A 101 -7.38 4.13 5.37
CA SER A 101 -7.02 4.55 6.72
C SER A 101 -5.95 5.64 6.62
N GLY A 102 -5.56 6.21 7.78
CA GLY A 102 -4.41 7.11 7.81
C GLY A 102 -3.15 6.44 7.28
N ARG A 103 -2.96 5.18 7.68
CA ARG A 103 -1.85 4.38 7.18
C ARG A 103 -1.94 4.20 5.66
N GLY A 104 -3.15 3.97 5.16
CA GLY A 104 -3.35 3.82 3.71
C GLY A 104 -3.05 5.09 2.94
N ARG A 105 -3.42 6.24 3.48
CA ARG A 105 -3.08 7.51 2.83
C ARG A 105 -1.58 7.71 2.78
N GLY A 106 -0.86 7.31 3.83
CA GLY A 106 0.59 7.36 3.81
C GLY A 106 1.18 6.48 2.73
N LEU A 107 0.63 5.27 2.57
CA LEU A 107 1.09 4.37 1.53
C LEU A 107 0.85 4.94 0.14
N VAL A 108 -0.33 5.52 -0.10
CA VAL A 108 -0.62 6.12 -1.41
C VAL A 108 0.35 7.26 -1.70
N SER A 109 0.70 8.05 -0.69
CA SER A 109 1.69 9.11 -0.88
C SER A 109 3.04 8.54 -1.36
N ILE A 110 3.43 7.40 -0.80
CA ILE A 110 4.66 6.73 -1.23
C ILE A 110 4.52 6.21 -2.66
N LEU A 111 3.36 5.64 -2.99
CA LEU A 111 3.13 5.15 -4.36
C LEU A 111 3.19 6.28 -5.38
N ASP A 112 2.67 7.46 -5.02
CA ASP A 112 2.76 8.62 -5.90
C ASP A 112 4.22 8.98 -6.16
N GLN A 113 5.06 8.89 -5.15
CA GLN A 113 6.49 9.15 -5.33
C GLN A 113 7.14 8.10 -6.24
N ILE A 114 6.73 6.85 -6.09
CA ILE A 114 7.24 5.79 -6.98
C ILE A 114 6.81 6.06 -8.42
N GLU A 115 5.57 6.48 -8.61
CA GLU A 115 5.10 6.80 -9.95
C GLU A 115 5.90 7.94 -10.56
N ASP A 116 6.14 8.98 -9.78
CA ASP A 116 6.95 10.10 -10.26
C ASP A 116 8.34 9.64 -10.65
N TRP A 117 8.95 8.81 -9.83
CA TRP A 117 10.27 8.27 -10.12
C TRP A 117 10.25 7.44 -11.41
N ALA A 118 9.22 6.63 -11.58
CA ALA A 118 9.11 5.74 -12.73
C ALA A 118 8.92 6.50 -14.04
N ARG A 119 8.37 7.71 -13.98
CA ARG A 119 8.14 8.53 -15.15
C ARG A 119 9.33 9.39 -15.51
N GLN A 120 10.37 9.44 -14.70
CA GLN A 120 11.55 10.22 -15.00
C GLN A 120 12.31 9.58 -16.17
N PRO A 121 12.89 10.40 -17.03
CA PRO A 121 13.69 9.84 -18.14
C PRO A 121 14.92 9.13 -17.61
N HIS A 122 15.30 8.07 -18.29
CA HIS A 122 16.49 7.31 -17.93
C HIS A 122 17.73 8.05 -18.38
#